data_92a3a1bee76a168605ffd02abdc46a7c
#
_entry.id   92a3a1bee76a168605ffd02abdc46a7c
#
_cell.length_a   1.000
_cell.length_b   1.000
_cell.length_c   1.000
_cell.angle_alpha   90.00
_cell.angle_beta   90.00
_cell.angle_gamma   90.00
#
_symmetry.space_group_name_H-M   'P 1'
#
loop_
_entity.id
_entity.type
_entity.pdbx_description
1 polymer ?
#
loop_
_entity_poly.entity_id
_entity_poly.type
_entity_poly.pdbx_seq_one_letter_code
_entity_poly.pdbx_strand_id
1 'polypeptide(L)'
;MAWNPAQPAHHTIAPSPRKRRHNVFVIAPRAAEIPGLYVHLLADQHSFEKFSMPDVTLPVVRSFFLFLSRRKMLRRWMETSPLARRLATRFVAGETLEQALDVARRLKSEGITVTLDHLGESVTNLEEASAARDAYLRVLDAQHAAGLECNVSLKLTQFGLDISYDQCFANVEQLVAKAAQFGGFVRVDMESSEYVDRTLKLVRDLHARHGAVGVVIQSYLFRSRADVESLNAAHIRVRLCKGAYLEPATVAFPGKRDVDRNYVDLANLLLDRGVYPALATHDEQMIRQIESYATSHKIARDAFEFQMLYGIRRDLQTRLVADGYRLRLYVPFGRAWYPYYMRRLAERPANVFFILRNLFRS
;
A
#
# COMPACT_ATOMS: atom_id res chain seq x y z
N MET A 1 18.22 17.62 -61.86
CA MET A 1 19.12 16.52 -62.27
C MET A 1 18.70 15.34 -61.41
N ALA A 2 17.70 14.53 -61.79
CA ALA A 2 17.72 13.40 -62.72
C ALA A 2 18.86 12.40 -62.34
N TRP A 3 18.53 11.28 -61.79
CA TRP A 3 18.26 10.03 -62.44
C TRP A 3 17.99 8.86 -61.47
N ASN A 4 16.93 8.09 -61.73
CA ASN A 4 16.61 6.72 -61.35
C ASN A 4 17.01 5.84 -62.57
N PRO A 5 16.98 4.50 -62.67
CA PRO A 5 16.52 3.39 -61.85
C PRO A 5 17.38 2.10 -61.97
N ALA A 6 17.08 1.02 -61.26
CA ALA A 6 16.83 -0.32 -61.81
C ALA A 6 16.60 -1.40 -60.75
N GLN A 7 15.41 -2.02 -60.85
CA GLN A 7 15.14 -3.45 -60.51
C GLN A 7 15.40 -4.28 -61.79
N PRO A 8 15.16 -5.65 -61.82
CA PRO A 8 14.99 -6.69 -60.82
C PRO A 8 15.73 -8.00 -61.19
N ALA A 9 15.66 -9.05 -60.37
CA ALA A 9 15.67 -10.44 -60.86
C ALA A 9 15.06 -11.44 -59.86
N HIS A 10 14.12 -12.19 -60.37
CA HIS A 10 13.45 -13.35 -59.83
C HIS A 10 14.36 -14.61 -59.81
N HIS A 11 14.05 -15.56 -58.93
CA HIS A 11 13.89 -17.01 -59.20
C HIS A 11 13.72 -17.78 -57.89
N THR A 12 12.59 -18.35 -57.61
CA THR A 12 11.99 -19.68 -57.94
C THR A 12 12.21 -20.74 -56.82
N ILE A 13 11.20 -21.01 -56.06
CA ILE A 13 10.43 -22.20 -55.71
C ILE A 13 11.17 -23.53 -55.40
N ALA A 14 10.95 -24.01 -54.15
CA ALA A 14 10.53 -25.30 -53.61
C ALA A 14 11.47 -26.53 -53.75
N PRO A 15 11.25 -27.68 -53.06
CA PRO A 15 10.37 -28.04 -51.95
C PRO A 15 11.05 -28.86 -50.80
N SER A 16 10.24 -29.12 -49.76
CA SER A 16 10.48 -30.01 -48.63
C SER A 16 10.73 -31.49 -48.98
N PRO A 17 11.41 -32.28 -48.11
CA PRO A 17 10.80 -33.52 -47.70
C PRO A 17 10.92 -33.92 -46.21
N ARG A 18 9.84 -34.39 -45.73
CA ARG A 18 9.47 -35.40 -44.72
C ARG A 18 10.56 -36.18 -43.95
N LYS A 19 10.32 -36.24 -42.63
CA LYS A 19 10.40 -37.37 -41.67
C LYS A 19 11.60 -38.31 -41.69
N ARG A 20 12.29 -38.40 -40.53
CA ARG A 20 12.61 -39.71 -39.88
C ARG A 20 12.72 -39.55 -38.36
N ARG A 21 11.98 -40.44 -37.66
CA ARG A 21 12.10 -40.72 -36.22
C ARG A 21 13.38 -41.51 -36.01
N HIS A 22 14.15 -41.18 -34.98
CA HIS A 22 15.06 -42.12 -34.33
C HIS A 22 14.78 -42.11 -32.82
N ASN A 23 14.29 -43.28 -32.37
CA ASN A 23 14.26 -43.70 -30.99
C ASN A 23 15.70 -43.93 -30.52
N VAL A 24 16.06 -43.29 -29.41
CA VAL A 24 17.23 -43.74 -28.63
C VAL A 24 16.69 -44.10 -27.23
N PHE A 25 16.72 -45.38 -26.98
CA PHE A 25 16.54 -45.98 -25.66
C PHE A 25 17.73 -45.56 -24.78
N VAL A 26 17.48 -44.94 -23.64
CA VAL A 26 18.43 -44.91 -22.54
C VAL A 26 17.76 -45.54 -21.33
N ILE A 27 18.39 -46.60 -20.88
CA ILE A 27 18.01 -47.46 -19.75
C ILE A 27 18.20 -46.67 -18.45
N ALA A 28 17.14 -46.55 -17.65
CA ALA A 28 17.19 -46.07 -16.26
C ALA A 28 17.36 -47.27 -15.30
N PRO A 29 18.15 -47.13 -14.22
CA PRO A 29 18.13 -48.13 -13.16
C PRO A 29 16.94 -47.90 -12.23
N ARG A 30 16.31 -48.99 -11.85
CA ARG A 30 15.23 -49.13 -10.88
C ARG A 30 15.71 -48.64 -9.51
N ALA A 31 14.95 -47.74 -8.87
CA ALA A 31 14.92 -47.59 -7.44
C ALA A 31 13.47 -47.61 -6.96
N ALA A 32 13.29 -48.27 -5.83
CA ALA A 32 12.08 -48.86 -5.31
C ALA A 32 10.91 -47.88 -5.05
N GLU A 33 9.72 -48.44 -5.18
CA GLU A 33 8.41 -47.90 -4.86
C GLU A 33 8.27 -47.54 -3.39
N ILE A 34 7.82 -46.27 -3.13
CA ILE A 34 6.98 -45.93 -1.97
C ILE A 34 5.84 -45.09 -2.57
N PRO A 35 4.57 -45.48 -2.43
CA PRO A 35 3.45 -44.80 -3.06
C PRO A 35 2.93 -43.63 -2.20
N GLY A 36 2.67 -42.52 -2.86
CA GLY A 36 1.53 -41.70 -2.46
C GLY A 36 1.77 -40.54 -1.51
N LEU A 37 2.72 -39.60 -1.74
CA LEU A 37 2.69 -38.35 -1.00
C LEU A 37 3.27 -37.09 -1.69
N TYR A 38 3.43 -37.07 -2.99
CA TYR A 38 4.12 -35.91 -3.62
C TYR A 38 3.39 -35.23 -4.80
N VAL A 39 2.14 -35.58 -5.10
CA VAL A 39 1.40 -34.99 -6.24
C VAL A 39 0.30 -34.01 -5.83
N HIS A 40 0.00 -33.85 -4.55
CA HIS A 40 -1.07 -32.96 -4.08
C HIS A 40 -0.63 -31.57 -3.58
N LEU A 41 0.62 -31.17 -3.75
CA LEU A 41 1.11 -29.89 -3.17
C LEU A 41 1.16 -28.71 -4.14
N LEU A 42 0.85 -28.90 -5.43
CA LEU A 42 0.87 -27.82 -6.43
C LEU A 42 -0.48 -27.49 -7.08
N ALA A 43 -1.54 -28.23 -6.75
CA ALA A 43 -2.87 -28.04 -7.36
C ALA A 43 -3.85 -27.20 -6.54
N ASP A 44 -3.48 -26.74 -5.34
CA ASP A 44 -4.45 -26.16 -4.39
C ASP A 44 -4.40 -24.64 -4.24
N GLN A 45 -3.71 -23.92 -5.13
CA GLN A 45 -3.73 -22.44 -5.09
C GLN A 45 -4.99 -21.83 -5.72
N HIS A 46 -5.74 -22.57 -6.54
CA HIS A 46 -6.97 -22.07 -7.19
C HIS A 46 -8.28 -22.44 -6.45
N SER A 47 -8.24 -23.27 -5.42
CA SER A 47 -9.45 -23.68 -4.68
C SER A 47 -9.80 -22.77 -3.50
N PHE A 48 -8.98 -21.77 -3.15
CA PHE A 48 -9.19 -20.89 -1.99
C PHE A 48 -10.08 -19.68 -2.24
N GLU A 49 -10.48 -19.39 -3.48
CA GLU A 49 -11.40 -18.28 -3.79
C GLU A 49 -12.88 -18.58 -3.49
N LYS A 50 -13.24 -19.80 -3.12
CA LYS A 50 -14.65 -20.22 -2.90
C LYS A 50 -15.08 -20.34 -1.44
N PHE A 51 -14.24 -20.04 -0.46
CA PHE A 51 -14.71 -19.94 0.92
C PHE A 51 -15.17 -18.50 1.21
N SER A 52 -16.28 -18.11 0.64
CA SER A 52 -17.04 -16.92 1.06
C SER A 52 -17.65 -17.21 2.42
N MET A 53 -17.02 -16.73 3.50
CA MET A 53 -17.68 -16.68 4.79
C MET A 53 -18.95 -15.82 4.69
N PRO A 54 -20.04 -16.20 5.34
CA PRO A 54 -21.24 -15.36 5.37
C PRO A 54 -20.90 -13.95 5.88
N ASP A 55 -21.46 -12.93 5.25
CA ASP A 55 -21.24 -11.50 5.56
C ASP A 55 -21.43 -11.12 7.04
N VAL A 56 -22.13 -11.94 7.80
CA VAL A 56 -22.43 -11.73 9.23
C VAL A 56 -21.23 -12.00 10.15
N THR A 57 -20.25 -12.82 9.74
CA THR A 57 -19.08 -13.16 10.57
C THR A 57 -17.95 -12.13 10.48
N LEU A 58 -17.88 -11.37 9.41
CA LEU A 58 -16.83 -10.36 9.16
C LEU A 58 -16.83 -9.21 10.20
N PRO A 59 -17.96 -8.60 10.59
CA PRO A 59 -17.99 -7.54 11.60
C PRO A 59 -17.56 -8.03 12.98
N VAL A 60 -17.96 -9.23 13.37
CA VAL A 60 -17.62 -9.81 14.68
C VAL A 60 -16.12 -10.11 14.78
N VAL A 61 -15.55 -10.72 13.76
CA VAL A 61 -14.11 -11.01 13.70
C VAL A 61 -13.29 -9.72 13.67
N ARG A 62 -13.72 -8.71 12.90
CA ARG A 62 -13.09 -7.38 12.88
C ARG A 62 -13.11 -6.73 14.26
N SER A 63 -14.26 -6.69 14.91
CA SER A 63 -14.42 -6.13 16.26
C SER A 63 -13.58 -6.87 17.30
N PHE A 64 -13.48 -8.20 17.19
CA PHE A 64 -12.62 -9.01 18.06
C PHE A 64 -11.13 -8.65 17.92
N PHE A 65 -10.59 -8.52 16.70
CA PHE A 65 -9.20 -8.12 16.50
C PHE A 65 -8.92 -6.68 16.91
N LEU A 66 -9.85 -5.77 16.68
CA LEU A 66 -9.76 -4.40 17.16
C LEU A 66 -9.80 -4.33 18.69
N PHE A 67 -10.58 -5.18 19.34
CA PHE A 67 -10.57 -5.32 20.80
C PHE A 67 -9.21 -5.88 21.28
N LEU A 68 -8.70 -6.93 20.64
CA LEU A 68 -7.39 -7.50 20.98
C LEU A 68 -6.27 -6.48 20.79
N SER A 69 -6.33 -5.62 19.77
CA SER A 69 -5.31 -4.61 19.51
C SER A 69 -5.06 -3.66 20.69
N ARG A 70 -6.06 -3.49 21.56
CA ARG A 70 -6.00 -2.64 22.78
C ARG A 70 -5.52 -3.37 24.04
N ARG A 71 -5.28 -4.70 23.99
CA ARG A 71 -4.91 -5.50 25.17
C ARG A 71 -3.41 -5.45 25.44
N LYS A 72 -2.99 -4.71 26.49
CA LYS A 72 -1.59 -4.49 26.86
C LYS A 72 -0.82 -5.81 27.16
N MET A 73 -1.46 -6.81 27.79
CA MET A 73 -0.80 -8.10 28.08
C MET A 73 -0.49 -8.88 26.80
N LEU A 74 -1.47 -8.98 25.88
CA LEU A 74 -1.28 -9.68 24.61
C LEU A 74 -0.25 -8.96 23.74
N ARG A 75 -0.29 -7.62 23.73
CA ARG A 75 0.72 -6.79 23.07
C ARG A 75 2.14 -7.14 23.58
N ARG A 76 2.37 -7.09 24.88
CA ARG A 76 3.69 -7.40 25.48
C ARG A 76 4.16 -8.81 25.12
N TRP A 77 3.26 -9.81 25.19
CA TRP A 77 3.59 -11.19 24.81
C TRP A 77 3.94 -11.31 23.32
N MET A 78 3.16 -10.70 22.43
CA MET A 78 3.44 -10.75 20.98
C MET A 78 4.73 -10.00 20.61
N GLU A 79 4.96 -8.83 21.18
CA GLU A 79 6.17 -8.02 20.94
C GLU A 79 7.46 -8.71 21.47
N THR A 80 7.36 -9.61 22.44
CA THR A 80 8.50 -10.40 22.95
C THR A 80 8.67 -11.76 22.29
N SER A 81 7.64 -12.30 21.64
CA SER A 81 7.66 -13.62 21.03
C SER A 81 8.42 -13.60 19.68
N PRO A 82 9.49 -14.41 19.51
CA PRO A 82 10.22 -14.50 18.23
C PRO A 82 9.33 -14.98 17.08
N LEU A 83 8.39 -15.87 17.37
CA LEU A 83 7.44 -16.39 16.37
C LEU A 83 6.48 -15.31 15.89
N ALA A 84 5.91 -14.52 16.80
CA ALA A 84 5.02 -13.43 16.45
C ALA A 84 5.75 -12.34 15.64
N ARG A 85 6.99 -12.01 16.00
CA ARG A 85 7.87 -11.12 15.22
C ARG A 85 8.07 -11.64 13.80
N ARG A 86 8.39 -12.92 13.64
CA ARG A 86 8.56 -13.54 12.32
C ARG A 86 7.27 -13.46 11.46
N LEU A 87 6.09 -13.59 12.08
CA LEU A 87 4.82 -13.41 11.36
C LEU A 87 4.57 -11.94 11.01
N ALA A 88 4.97 -11.02 11.86
CA ALA A 88 4.83 -9.58 11.62
C ALA A 88 5.73 -9.08 10.48
N THR A 89 6.91 -9.69 10.24
CA THR A 89 7.84 -9.27 9.16
C THR A 89 7.22 -9.35 7.75
N ARG A 90 6.11 -10.08 7.60
CA ARG A 90 5.36 -10.08 6.34
C ARG A 90 4.73 -8.72 6.03
N PHE A 91 4.34 -7.95 7.07
CA PHE A 91 3.57 -6.71 6.93
C PHE A 91 4.32 -5.48 7.47
N VAL A 92 5.42 -5.69 8.18
CA VAL A 92 6.23 -4.65 8.81
C VAL A 92 7.68 -4.87 8.39
N ALA A 93 8.36 -3.82 7.97
CA ALA A 93 9.72 -3.90 7.43
C ALA A 93 10.81 -4.14 8.48
N GLY A 94 10.41 -4.28 9.75
CA GLY A 94 11.31 -4.50 10.87
C GLY A 94 11.10 -3.47 11.98
N GLU A 95 11.93 -3.55 13.02
CA GLU A 95 11.84 -2.69 14.19
C GLU A 95 12.77 -1.46 14.10
N THR A 96 13.76 -1.49 13.20
CA THR A 96 14.76 -0.41 13.06
C THR A 96 14.66 0.30 11.71
N LEU A 97 15.21 1.50 11.64
CA LEU A 97 15.26 2.30 10.41
C LEU A 97 16.11 1.60 9.34
N GLU A 98 17.23 0.99 9.72
CA GLU A 98 18.13 0.28 8.80
C GLU A 98 17.39 -0.85 8.08
N GLN A 99 16.62 -1.66 8.81
CA GLN A 99 15.78 -2.72 8.23
C GLN A 99 14.76 -2.16 7.24
N ALA A 100 14.14 -1.03 7.56
CA ALA A 100 13.19 -0.36 6.66
C ALA A 100 13.88 0.17 5.39
N LEU A 101 15.09 0.71 5.51
CA LEU A 101 15.88 1.17 4.36
C LEU A 101 16.33 0.01 3.47
N ASP A 102 16.69 -1.14 4.04
CA ASP A 102 17.03 -2.33 3.25
C ASP A 102 15.83 -2.84 2.45
N VAL A 103 14.64 -2.84 3.06
CA VAL A 103 13.39 -3.14 2.34
C VAL A 103 13.15 -2.10 1.23
N ALA A 104 13.33 -0.81 1.51
CA ALA A 104 13.14 0.25 0.53
C ALA A 104 14.11 0.15 -0.66
N ARG A 105 15.40 -0.17 -0.42
CA ARG A 105 16.39 -0.40 -1.48
C ARG A 105 16.00 -1.58 -2.38
N ARG A 106 15.57 -2.70 -1.78
CA ARG A 106 15.08 -3.87 -2.52
C ARG A 106 13.87 -3.51 -3.37
N LEU A 107 12.86 -2.85 -2.81
CA LEU A 107 11.67 -2.44 -3.56
C LEU A 107 12.01 -1.47 -4.70
N LYS A 108 12.95 -0.55 -4.49
CA LYS A 108 13.46 0.33 -5.55
C LYS A 108 14.06 -0.46 -6.72
N SER A 109 14.82 -1.53 -6.45
CA SER A 109 15.36 -2.40 -7.51
C SER A 109 14.28 -3.19 -8.26
N GLU A 110 13.10 -3.36 -7.65
CA GLU A 110 11.90 -3.97 -8.27
C GLU A 110 11.04 -2.91 -9.02
N GLY A 111 11.47 -1.65 -9.13
CA GLY A 111 10.71 -0.56 -9.75
C GLY A 111 9.58 0.01 -8.89
N ILE A 112 9.60 -0.28 -7.60
CA ILE A 112 8.56 0.11 -6.64
C ILE A 112 9.08 1.25 -5.75
N THR A 113 8.31 2.34 -5.64
CA THR A 113 8.59 3.41 -4.70
C THR A 113 7.99 3.11 -3.31
N VAL A 114 8.47 3.80 -2.28
CA VAL A 114 7.99 3.57 -0.93
C VAL A 114 7.55 4.87 -0.25
N THR A 115 6.65 4.76 0.72
CA THR A 115 6.46 5.73 1.79
C THR A 115 6.73 5.03 3.10
N LEU A 116 7.63 5.57 3.93
CA LEU A 116 7.94 5.00 5.23
C LEU A 116 7.01 5.56 6.30
N ASP A 117 6.50 4.68 7.17
CA ASP A 117 5.71 5.02 8.34
C ASP A 117 6.41 4.48 9.60
N HIS A 118 6.91 5.37 10.44
CA HIS A 118 7.43 5.00 11.75
C HIS A 118 6.27 4.81 12.72
N LEU A 119 5.96 3.56 13.02
CA LEU A 119 4.79 3.16 13.77
C LEU A 119 4.73 3.80 15.16
N GLY A 120 3.66 4.51 15.41
CA GLY A 120 3.29 5.19 16.64
C GLY A 120 1.95 5.88 16.44
N GLU A 121 1.23 6.12 17.52
CA GLU A 121 -0.05 6.87 17.49
C GLU A 121 -0.39 7.34 18.91
N SER A 122 -1.21 8.41 19.01
CA SER A 122 -1.83 8.85 20.25
C SER A 122 -0.83 9.06 21.40
N VAL A 123 0.12 9.98 21.19
CA VAL A 123 1.06 10.40 22.24
C VAL A 123 0.32 11.11 23.38
N THR A 124 0.87 11.05 24.58
CA THR A 124 0.23 11.53 25.80
C THR A 124 0.84 12.84 26.33
N ASN A 125 1.99 13.25 25.79
CA ASN A 125 2.68 14.48 26.17
C ASN A 125 3.48 15.05 24.98
N LEU A 126 3.93 16.31 25.11
CA LEU A 126 4.66 17.01 24.05
C LEU A 126 6.08 16.48 23.83
N GLU A 127 6.67 15.84 24.83
CA GLU A 127 8.00 15.21 24.71
C GLU A 127 7.94 14.02 23.76
N GLU A 128 6.92 13.16 23.89
CA GLU A 128 6.67 12.06 22.96
C GLU A 128 6.41 12.58 21.54
N ALA A 129 5.65 13.67 21.38
CA ALA A 129 5.39 14.30 20.08
C ALA A 129 6.69 14.83 19.45
N SER A 130 7.56 15.45 20.24
CA SER A 130 8.88 15.93 19.78
C SER A 130 9.81 14.77 19.42
N ALA A 131 9.80 13.70 20.20
CA ALA A 131 10.57 12.47 19.90
C ALA A 131 10.10 11.83 18.58
N ALA A 132 8.78 11.82 18.30
CA ALA A 132 8.23 11.36 17.02
C ALA A 132 8.75 12.21 15.87
N ARG A 133 8.69 13.57 15.98
CA ARG A 133 9.27 14.49 14.99
C ARG A 133 10.73 14.15 14.71
N ASP A 134 11.56 14.03 15.75
CA ASP A 134 13.00 13.76 15.61
C ASP A 134 13.27 12.40 14.96
N ALA A 135 12.43 11.39 15.25
CA ALA A 135 12.50 10.11 14.57
C ALA A 135 12.23 10.22 13.07
N TYR A 136 11.21 10.97 12.66
CA TYR A 136 10.89 11.19 11.26
C TYR A 136 11.92 12.09 10.53
N LEU A 137 12.51 13.06 11.20
CA LEU A 137 13.63 13.83 10.64
C LEU A 137 14.81 12.92 10.31
N ARG A 138 15.15 11.97 11.21
CA ARG A 138 16.18 10.95 10.94
C ARG A 138 15.80 10.03 9.77
N VAL A 139 14.51 9.68 9.61
CA VAL A 139 14.03 8.89 8.46
C VAL A 139 14.29 9.62 7.15
N LEU A 140 13.95 10.92 7.06
CA LEU A 140 14.17 11.73 5.86
C LEU A 140 15.67 11.86 5.54
N ASP A 141 16.52 12.12 6.56
CA ASP A 141 17.97 12.17 6.39
C ASP A 141 18.54 10.85 5.87
N ALA A 142 18.10 9.75 6.44
CA ALA A 142 18.58 8.42 6.05
C ALA A 142 18.09 7.99 4.66
N GLN A 143 16.86 8.34 4.27
CA GLN A 143 16.36 8.14 2.91
C GLN A 143 17.21 8.94 1.91
N HIS A 144 17.48 10.22 2.20
CA HIS A 144 18.29 11.08 1.35
C HIS A 144 19.72 10.54 1.19
N ALA A 145 20.38 10.21 2.31
CA ALA A 145 21.73 9.63 2.31
C ALA A 145 21.81 8.28 1.57
N ALA A 146 20.72 7.50 1.57
CA ALA A 146 20.63 6.25 0.83
C ALA A 146 20.26 6.42 -0.66
N GLY A 147 20.10 7.64 -1.17
CA GLY A 147 19.66 7.93 -2.54
C GLY A 147 18.26 7.43 -2.83
N LEU A 148 17.41 7.32 -1.80
CA LEU A 148 16.01 6.96 -1.91
C LEU A 148 15.14 8.21 -2.02
N GLU A 149 13.93 8.08 -2.59
CA GLU A 149 12.94 9.15 -2.53
C GLU A 149 12.54 9.40 -1.08
N CYS A 150 12.68 10.64 -0.61
CA CYS A 150 12.27 11.06 0.72
C CYS A 150 10.74 11.15 0.80
N ASN A 151 10.08 10.08 1.21
CA ASN A 151 8.64 10.03 1.31
C ASN A 151 8.22 9.33 2.60
N VAL A 152 7.44 10.04 3.42
CA VAL A 152 6.97 9.55 4.71
C VAL A 152 5.47 9.75 4.84
N SER A 153 4.82 8.85 5.58
CA SER A 153 3.43 9.00 6.03
C SER A 153 3.40 9.12 7.55
N LEU A 154 2.54 9.97 8.08
CA LEU A 154 2.43 10.24 9.51
C LEU A 154 0.98 10.48 9.94
N LYS A 155 0.70 10.30 11.23
CA LYS A 155 -0.58 10.62 11.88
C LYS A 155 -0.43 11.81 12.81
N LEU A 156 -1.35 12.75 12.76
CA LEU A 156 -1.24 13.98 13.58
C LEU A 156 -1.35 13.70 15.08
N THR A 157 -2.07 12.67 15.50
CA THR A 157 -2.13 12.29 16.93
C THR A 157 -0.78 11.82 17.46
N GLN A 158 0.11 11.29 16.62
CA GLN A 158 1.50 10.97 16.97
C GLN A 158 2.35 12.25 17.16
N PHE A 159 1.95 13.36 16.59
CA PHE A 159 2.64 14.64 16.65
C PHE A 159 2.00 15.63 17.65
N GLY A 160 1.05 15.12 18.47
CA GLY A 160 0.46 15.87 19.58
C GLY A 160 -0.80 16.66 19.24
N LEU A 161 -1.53 16.33 18.16
CA LEU A 161 -2.75 17.05 17.76
C LEU A 161 -3.81 17.12 18.86
N ASP A 162 -3.91 16.11 19.71
CA ASP A 162 -4.86 16.09 20.84
C ASP A 162 -4.37 16.89 22.07
N ILE A 163 -3.11 17.29 22.07
CA ILE A 163 -2.50 18.04 23.17
C ILE A 163 -2.43 19.52 22.84
N SER A 164 -1.87 19.85 21.67
CA SER A 164 -1.71 21.23 21.20
C SER A 164 -1.64 21.24 19.66
N TYR A 165 -2.58 21.95 19.04
CA TYR A 165 -2.58 22.15 17.58
C TYR A 165 -1.32 22.88 17.12
N ASP A 166 -0.92 23.93 17.81
CA ASP A 166 0.22 24.77 17.42
C ASP A 166 1.54 23.99 17.52
N GLN A 167 1.70 23.16 18.55
CA GLN A 167 2.89 22.32 18.68
C GLN A 167 2.90 21.19 17.65
N CYS A 168 1.74 20.57 17.37
CA CYS A 168 1.60 19.61 16.29
C CYS A 168 1.96 20.24 14.94
N PHE A 169 1.44 21.43 14.66
CA PHE A 169 1.77 22.18 13.45
C PHE A 169 3.29 22.42 13.34
N ALA A 170 3.92 22.95 14.38
CA ALA A 170 5.36 23.22 14.39
C ALA A 170 6.21 21.95 14.22
N ASN A 171 5.79 20.82 14.81
CA ASN A 171 6.46 19.55 14.64
C ASN A 171 6.37 19.04 13.19
N VAL A 172 5.19 19.07 12.58
CA VAL A 172 4.98 18.59 11.20
C VAL A 172 5.61 19.54 10.18
N GLU A 173 5.60 20.86 10.44
CA GLU A 173 6.23 21.85 9.57
C GLU A 173 7.72 21.58 9.36
N GLN A 174 8.46 21.21 10.41
CA GLN A 174 9.87 20.85 10.30
C GLN A 174 10.09 19.67 9.35
N LEU A 175 9.20 18.67 9.36
CA LEU A 175 9.28 17.52 8.45
C LEU A 175 8.98 17.94 7.01
N VAL A 176 7.95 18.75 6.82
CA VAL A 176 7.55 19.20 5.47
C VAL A 176 8.64 20.10 4.88
N ALA A 177 9.20 21.03 5.66
CA ALA A 177 10.30 21.88 5.22
C ALA A 177 11.54 21.05 4.83
N LYS A 178 11.89 20.05 5.67
CA LYS A 178 13.02 19.16 5.36
C LYS A 178 12.76 18.28 4.12
N ALA A 179 11.58 17.73 4.00
CA ALA A 179 11.20 16.95 2.81
C ALA A 179 11.28 17.84 1.55
N ALA A 180 10.81 19.08 1.60
CA ALA A 180 10.92 20.04 0.50
C ALA A 180 12.37 20.28 0.06
N GLN A 181 13.31 20.43 1.02
CA GLN A 181 14.74 20.59 0.73
C GLN A 181 15.33 19.40 -0.03
N PHE A 182 14.84 18.19 0.22
CA PHE A 182 15.28 16.96 -0.42
C PHE A 182 14.48 16.59 -1.68
N GLY A 183 13.58 17.45 -2.16
CA GLY A 183 12.65 17.12 -3.24
C GLY A 183 11.68 15.99 -2.90
N GLY A 184 11.47 15.77 -1.61
CA GLY A 184 10.64 14.71 -1.05
C GLY A 184 9.19 15.13 -0.77
N PHE A 185 8.48 14.32 0.02
CA PHE A 185 7.06 14.53 0.27
C PHE A 185 6.60 13.94 1.62
N VAL A 186 5.73 14.66 2.30
CA VAL A 186 5.08 14.21 3.53
C VAL A 186 3.60 13.93 3.27
N ARG A 187 3.14 12.75 3.61
CA ARG A 187 1.72 12.38 3.55
C ARG A 187 1.12 12.39 4.95
N VAL A 188 0.15 13.25 5.19
CA VAL A 188 -0.64 13.23 6.42
C VAL A 188 -1.77 12.23 6.27
N ASP A 189 -1.73 11.15 7.06
CA ASP A 189 -2.77 10.14 7.09
C ASP A 189 -4.03 10.68 7.75
N MET A 190 -5.19 10.29 7.24
CA MET A 190 -6.47 10.65 7.84
C MET A 190 -6.84 9.65 8.94
N GLU A 191 -7.19 10.18 10.08
CA GLU A 191 -7.65 9.41 11.23
C GLU A 191 -9.19 9.39 11.28
N SER A 192 -9.82 9.30 12.46
CA SER A 192 -11.29 9.29 12.54
C SER A 192 -11.91 10.63 12.09
N SER A 193 -13.22 10.62 11.85
CA SER A 193 -13.94 11.77 11.28
C SER A 193 -13.83 13.05 12.10
N GLU A 194 -13.61 12.95 13.40
CA GLU A 194 -13.39 14.09 14.30
C GLU A 194 -12.10 14.89 14.01
N TYR A 195 -11.11 14.25 13.35
CA TYR A 195 -9.84 14.89 13.00
C TYR A 195 -9.84 15.56 11.63
N VAL A 196 -10.85 15.33 10.80
CA VAL A 196 -10.83 15.74 9.38
C VAL A 196 -10.59 17.24 9.23
N ASP A 197 -11.35 18.07 9.92
CA ASP A 197 -11.25 19.54 9.76
C ASP A 197 -9.89 20.08 10.22
N ARG A 198 -9.39 19.62 11.37
CA ARG A 198 -8.07 20.00 11.89
C ARG A 198 -6.94 19.54 10.96
N THR A 199 -7.07 18.33 10.41
CA THR A 199 -6.09 17.78 9.48
C THR A 199 -6.07 18.55 8.17
N LEU A 200 -7.24 18.82 7.57
CA LEU A 200 -7.33 19.59 6.33
C LEU A 200 -6.81 21.02 6.49
N LYS A 201 -7.12 21.66 7.61
CA LYS A 201 -6.59 23.00 7.92
C LYS A 201 -5.06 22.98 7.99
N LEU A 202 -4.48 22.09 8.78
CA LEU A 202 -3.03 21.96 8.94
C LEU A 202 -2.33 21.69 7.60
N VAL A 203 -2.85 20.79 6.80
CA VAL A 203 -2.26 20.46 5.49
C VAL A 203 -2.34 21.64 4.53
N ARG A 204 -3.45 22.39 4.49
CA ARG A 204 -3.55 23.61 3.65
C ARG A 204 -2.54 24.67 4.03
N ASP A 205 -2.41 24.94 5.33
CA ASP A 205 -1.49 25.94 5.86
C ASP A 205 -0.02 25.55 5.54
N LEU A 206 0.35 24.26 5.70
CA LEU A 206 1.68 23.75 5.36
C LEU A 206 1.93 23.70 3.86
N HIS A 207 0.92 23.33 3.06
CA HIS A 207 1.04 23.32 1.60
C HIS A 207 1.28 24.71 1.03
N ALA A 208 0.59 25.71 1.55
CA ALA A 208 0.79 27.11 1.14
C ALA A 208 2.20 27.62 1.42
N ARG A 209 2.87 27.10 2.47
CA ARG A 209 4.23 27.50 2.84
C ARG A 209 5.33 26.73 2.09
N HIS A 210 5.15 25.43 1.90
CA HIS A 210 6.24 24.53 1.50
C HIS A 210 5.93 23.65 0.27
N GLY A 211 4.66 23.45 -0.09
CA GLY A 211 4.25 22.62 -1.25
C GLY A 211 4.45 21.12 -1.10
N ALA A 212 5.34 20.64 -0.22
CA ALA A 212 5.80 19.24 -0.14
C ALA A 212 4.94 18.38 0.80
N VAL A 213 3.64 18.66 0.90
CA VAL A 213 2.71 17.93 1.76
C VAL A 213 1.39 17.64 1.06
N GLY A 214 0.77 16.52 1.40
CA GLY A 214 -0.58 16.15 0.97
C GLY A 214 -1.30 15.33 2.03
N VAL A 215 -2.56 14.99 1.75
CA VAL A 215 -3.46 14.39 2.73
C VAL A 215 -4.10 13.11 2.20
N VAL A 216 -4.59 12.28 3.11
CA VAL A 216 -5.43 11.12 2.81
C VAL A 216 -6.91 11.50 2.91
N ILE A 217 -7.70 11.08 1.93
CA ILE A 217 -9.17 11.17 1.96
C ILE A 217 -9.75 9.76 1.98
N GLN A 218 -10.79 9.57 2.78
CA GLN A 218 -11.45 8.28 3.00
C GLN A 218 -12.81 8.27 2.32
N SER A 219 -12.98 7.43 1.29
CA SER A 219 -14.21 7.43 0.46
C SER A 219 -15.49 7.02 1.19
N TYR A 220 -15.38 6.44 2.39
CA TYR A 220 -16.56 6.06 3.15
C TYR A 220 -17.27 7.26 3.82
N LEU A 221 -16.61 8.43 3.97
CA LEU A 221 -17.23 9.63 4.55
C LEU A 221 -18.10 10.35 3.51
N PHE A 222 -19.28 10.80 3.91
CA PHE A 222 -20.19 11.56 3.03
C PHE A 222 -19.55 12.84 2.49
N ARG A 223 -18.69 13.49 3.28
CA ARG A 223 -18.02 14.74 2.94
C ARG A 223 -16.91 14.62 1.89
N SER A 224 -16.43 13.40 1.61
CA SER A 224 -15.21 13.13 0.83
C SER A 224 -15.19 13.81 -0.53
N ARG A 225 -16.34 13.92 -1.23
CA ARG A 225 -16.41 14.60 -2.53
C ARG A 225 -16.08 16.08 -2.40
N ALA A 226 -16.73 16.79 -1.48
CA ALA A 226 -16.48 18.21 -1.26
C ALA A 226 -15.02 18.47 -0.81
N ASP A 227 -14.48 17.59 0.04
CA ASP A 227 -13.09 17.68 0.47
C ASP A 227 -12.12 17.50 -0.71
N VAL A 228 -12.34 16.51 -1.60
CA VAL A 228 -11.52 16.29 -2.80
C VAL A 228 -11.60 17.47 -3.75
N GLU A 229 -12.80 17.99 -4.04
CA GLU A 229 -12.98 19.15 -4.91
C GLU A 229 -12.22 20.38 -4.39
N SER A 230 -12.30 20.62 -3.08
CA SER A 230 -11.58 21.73 -2.42
C SER A 230 -10.07 21.54 -2.40
N LEU A 231 -9.57 20.30 -2.26
CA LEU A 231 -8.14 19.99 -2.31
C LEU A 231 -7.59 20.09 -3.73
N ASN A 232 -8.35 19.66 -4.74
CA ASN A 232 -7.99 19.81 -6.15
C ASN A 232 -7.87 21.30 -6.52
N ALA A 233 -8.81 22.14 -6.08
CA ALA A 233 -8.76 23.59 -6.30
C ALA A 233 -7.53 24.24 -5.64
N ALA A 234 -7.06 23.68 -4.53
CA ALA A 234 -5.85 24.13 -3.84
C ALA A 234 -4.56 23.43 -4.35
N HIS A 235 -4.63 22.61 -5.41
CA HIS A 235 -3.51 21.83 -5.95
C HIS A 235 -2.81 20.91 -4.94
N ILE A 236 -3.52 20.44 -3.93
CA ILE A 236 -2.99 19.55 -2.88
C ILE A 236 -3.11 18.10 -3.31
N ARG A 237 -2.00 17.36 -3.26
CA ARG A 237 -1.98 15.92 -3.61
C ARG A 237 -2.81 15.09 -2.63
N VAL A 238 -3.68 14.24 -3.16
CA VAL A 238 -4.57 13.37 -2.38
C VAL A 238 -4.17 11.91 -2.53
N ARG A 239 -4.11 11.20 -1.38
CA ARG A 239 -4.20 9.73 -1.34
C ARG A 239 -5.66 9.35 -1.06
N LEU A 240 -6.28 8.64 -1.97
CA LEU A 240 -7.63 8.12 -1.77
C LEU A 240 -7.57 6.70 -1.19
N CYS A 241 -8.28 6.46 -0.10
CA CYS A 241 -8.51 5.12 0.46
C CYS A 241 -9.99 4.91 0.80
N LYS A 242 -10.40 3.68 1.15
CA LYS A 242 -11.81 3.40 1.53
C LYS A 242 -12.17 3.98 2.90
N GLY A 243 -11.27 3.87 3.85
CA GLY A 243 -11.46 4.19 5.25
C GLY A 243 -11.29 2.96 6.14
N ALA A 244 -10.77 3.16 7.35
CA ALA A 244 -10.42 2.07 8.27
C ALA A 244 -11.07 2.16 9.66
N TYR A 245 -11.58 3.33 10.03
CA TYR A 245 -12.19 3.56 11.34
C TYR A 245 -13.66 3.13 11.39
N LEU A 246 -14.17 2.91 12.60
CA LEU A 246 -15.58 2.63 12.83
C LEU A 246 -16.29 3.97 13.00
N GLU A 247 -16.90 4.44 11.94
CA GLU A 247 -17.65 5.69 11.93
C GLU A 247 -19.16 5.45 12.06
N PRO A 248 -19.89 6.37 12.69
CA PRO A 248 -21.36 6.26 12.75
C PRO A 248 -21.98 6.48 11.37
N ALA A 249 -23.14 5.87 11.15
CA ALA A 249 -23.90 6.00 9.90
C ALA A 249 -24.39 7.43 9.59
N THR A 250 -24.25 8.35 10.54
CA THR A 250 -24.53 9.79 10.38
C THR A 250 -23.45 10.54 9.59
N VAL A 251 -22.23 9.99 9.49
CA VAL A 251 -21.11 10.64 8.81
C VAL A 251 -20.50 9.79 7.71
N ALA A 252 -20.78 8.48 7.67
CA ALA A 252 -20.18 7.54 6.75
C ALA A 252 -21.20 6.58 6.11
N PHE A 253 -20.92 6.14 4.89
CA PHE A 253 -21.71 5.10 4.22
C PHE A 253 -21.66 3.78 4.98
N PRO A 254 -22.81 3.22 5.40
CA PRO A 254 -22.82 1.94 6.13
C PRO A 254 -22.59 0.74 5.21
N GLY A 255 -22.89 0.87 3.92
CA GLY A 255 -22.85 -0.21 2.94
C GLY A 255 -21.53 -0.25 2.16
N LYS A 256 -20.90 -1.44 2.09
CA LYS A 256 -19.67 -1.63 1.30
C LYS A 256 -19.83 -1.18 -0.16
N ARG A 257 -21.00 -1.44 -0.77
CA ARG A 257 -21.26 -1.09 -2.18
C ARG A 257 -21.21 0.42 -2.42
N ASP A 258 -21.74 1.20 -1.47
CA ASP A 258 -21.75 2.67 -1.58
C ASP A 258 -20.35 3.23 -1.37
N VAL A 259 -19.58 2.69 -0.42
CA VAL A 259 -18.16 3.03 -0.24
C VAL A 259 -17.35 2.72 -1.50
N ASP A 260 -17.56 1.55 -2.09
CA ASP A 260 -16.86 1.10 -3.30
C ASP A 260 -17.20 1.99 -4.50
N ARG A 261 -18.49 2.33 -4.67
CA ARG A 261 -18.94 3.27 -5.72
C ARG A 261 -18.31 4.64 -5.54
N ASN A 262 -18.43 5.20 -4.33
CA ASN A 262 -17.87 6.52 -4.04
C ASN A 262 -16.34 6.53 -4.20
N TYR A 263 -15.64 5.43 -3.90
CA TYR A 263 -14.21 5.32 -4.16
C TYR A 263 -13.88 5.47 -5.66
N VAL A 264 -14.61 4.79 -6.53
CA VAL A 264 -14.39 4.87 -7.99
C VAL A 264 -14.73 6.26 -8.51
N ASP A 265 -15.85 6.84 -8.06
CA ASP A 265 -16.27 8.20 -8.46
C ASP A 265 -15.23 9.26 -8.06
N LEU A 266 -14.67 9.14 -6.84
CA LEU A 266 -13.62 10.03 -6.36
C LEU A 266 -12.27 9.79 -7.05
N ALA A 267 -11.95 8.53 -7.39
CA ALA A 267 -10.75 8.21 -8.16
C ALA A 267 -10.82 8.85 -9.56
N ASN A 268 -11.96 8.77 -10.23
CA ASN A 268 -12.17 9.42 -11.54
C ASN A 268 -12.05 10.95 -11.42
N LEU A 269 -12.68 11.55 -10.42
CA LEU A 269 -12.56 12.99 -10.15
C LEU A 269 -11.10 13.44 -9.92
N LEU A 270 -10.32 12.62 -9.18
CA LEU A 270 -8.91 12.88 -8.94
C LEU A 270 -8.07 12.71 -10.22
N LEU A 271 -8.37 11.73 -11.05
CA LEU A 271 -7.71 11.53 -12.33
C LEU A 271 -7.93 12.69 -13.29
N ASP A 272 -9.14 13.27 -13.28
CA ASP A 272 -9.50 14.40 -14.16
C ASP A 272 -8.88 15.72 -13.70
N ARG A 273 -8.80 15.97 -12.40
CA ARG A 273 -8.53 17.31 -11.84
C ARG A 273 -7.50 17.35 -10.72
N GLY A 274 -7.06 16.20 -10.24
CA GLY A 274 -6.13 16.11 -9.12
C GLY A 274 -4.67 16.30 -9.54
N VAL A 275 -3.84 16.63 -8.58
CA VAL A 275 -2.40 16.73 -8.77
C VAL A 275 -1.75 15.42 -8.32
N TYR A 276 -1.30 14.62 -9.27
CA TYR A 276 -0.62 13.35 -9.03
C TYR A 276 -1.36 12.47 -7.99
N PRO A 277 -2.56 12.00 -8.33
CA PRO A 277 -3.38 11.20 -7.43
C PRO A 277 -2.68 9.92 -6.97
N ALA A 278 -2.88 9.56 -5.70
CA ALA A 278 -2.44 8.30 -5.13
C ALA A 278 -3.67 7.43 -4.80
N LEU A 279 -3.86 6.33 -5.53
CA LEU A 279 -5.07 5.50 -5.45
C LEU A 279 -4.76 4.24 -4.63
N ALA A 280 -5.11 4.28 -3.33
CA ALA A 280 -4.74 3.27 -2.35
C ALA A 280 -5.82 2.17 -2.25
N THR A 281 -5.58 1.04 -2.90
CA THR A 281 -6.48 -0.12 -2.88
C THR A 281 -5.76 -1.43 -3.17
N HIS A 282 -6.31 -2.56 -2.65
CA HIS A 282 -5.90 -3.93 -2.98
C HIS A 282 -7.01 -4.67 -3.76
N ASP A 283 -8.07 -3.95 -4.13
CA ASP A 283 -9.23 -4.48 -4.80
C ASP A 283 -8.98 -4.46 -6.31
N GLU A 284 -8.79 -5.64 -6.89
CA GLU A 284 -8.43 -5.78 -8.30
C GLU A 284 -9.54 -5.28 -9.24
N GLN A 285 -10.81 -5.43 -8.84
CA GLN A 285 -11.92 -4.94 -9.64
C GLN A 285 -11.91 -3.40 -9.72
N MET A 286 -11.62 -2.72 -8.61
CA MET A 286 -11.46 -1.26 -8.60
C MET A 286 -10.26 -0.81 -9.41
N ILE A 287 -9.13 -1.50 -9.30
CA ILE A 287 -7.95 -1.21 -10.10
C ILE A 287 -8.28 -1.30 -11.59
N ARG A 288 -8.95 -2.36 -12.03
CA ARG A 288 -9.38 -2.50 -13.44
C ARG A 288 -10.32 -1.40 -13.91
N GLN A 289 -11.25 -0.93 -13.06
CA GLN A 289 -12.12 0.20 -13.38
C GLN A 289 -11.32 1.49 -13.57
N ILE A 290 -10.36 1.75 -12.69
CA ILE A 290 -9.46 2.90 -12.76
C ILE A 290 -8.57 2.82 -14.02
N GLU A 291 -7.98 1.66 -14.31
CA GLU A 291 -7.18 1.42 -15.52
C GLU A 291 -7.99 1.67 -16.79
N SER A 292 -9.24 1.19 -16.83
CA SER A 292 -10.16 1.41 -17.95
C SER A 292 -10.51 2.89 -18.13
N TYR A 293 -10.79 3.57 -17.01
CA TYR A 293 -11.08 5.02 -17.03
C TYR A 293 -9.87 5.82 -17.52
N ALA A 294 -8.71 5.59 -16.97
CA ALA A 294 -7.49 6.28 -17.36
C ALA A 294 -7.17 6.06 -18.86
N THR A 295 -7.36 4.83 -19.36
CA THR A 295 -7.14 4.51 -20.76
C THR A 295 -8.12 5.24 -21.67
N SER A 296 -9.43 5.22 -21.35
CA SER A 296 -10.47 5.87 -22.17
C SER A 296 -10.33 7.40 -22.21
N HIS A 297 -9.79 8.01 -21.13
CA HIS A 297 -9.54 9.46 -21.04
C HIS A 297 -8.10 9.86 -21.43
N LYS A 298 -7.29 8.90 -21.93
CA LYS A 298 -5.90 9.14 -22.36
C LYS A 298 -4.99 9.70 -21.26
N ILE A 299 -5.26 9.33 -20.01
CA ILE A 299 -4.43 9.71 -18.85
C ILE A 299 -3.20 8.83 -18.86
N ALA A 300 -2.01 9.43 -18.81
CA ALA A 300 -0.75 8.71 -18.81
C ALA A 300 -0.60 7.86 -17.53
N ARG A 301 -0.01 6.67 -17.66
CA ARG A 301 0.16 5.73 -16.53
C ARG A 301 1.06 6.26 -15.42
N ASP A 302 1.88 7.25 -15.72
CA ASP A 302 2.77 7.91 -14.78
C ASP A 302 2.22 9.26 -14.24
N ALA A 303 1.02 9.67 -14.67
CA ALA A 303 0.33 10.85 -14.15
C ALA A 303 -0.27 10.62 -12.74
N PHE A 304 -0.35 9.39 -12.28
CA PHE A 304 -0.85 8.98 -10.97
C PHE A 304 -0.10 7.74 -10.47
N GLU A 305 -0.36 7.33 -9.24
CA GLU A 305 0.22 6.10 -8.70
C GLU A 305 -0.83 5.24 -8.01
N PHE A 306 -0.69 3.92 -8.12
CA PHE A 306 -1.37 2.99 -7.21
C PHE A 306 -0.58 2.89 -5.91
N GLN A 307 -1.30 2.74 -4.81
CA GLN A 307 -0.67 2.49 -3.52
C GLN A 307 -1.20 1.23 -2.87
N MET A 308 -0.29 0.47 -2.27
CA MET A 308 -0.61 -0.77 -1.58
C MET A 308 0.18 -0.88 -0.28
N LEU A 309 -0.30 -1.71 0.64
CA LEU A 309 0.41 -2.01 1.86
C LEU A 309 1.51 -3.05 1.57
N TYR A 310 2.64 -2.88 2.23
CA TYR A 310 3.74 -3.83 2.19
C TYR A 310 3.27 -5.25 2.57
N GLY A 311 3.68 -6.26 1.80
CA GLY A 311 3.39 -7.67 2.04
C GLY A 311 1.99 -8.16 1.65
N ILE A 312 1.13 -7.31 1.05
CA ILE A 312 -0.24 -7.64 0.65
C ILE A 312 -0.36 -7.65 -0.87
N ARG A 313 -0.90 -8.77 -1.46
CA ARG A 313 -1.15 -8.90 -2.90
C ARG A 313 0.10 -8.64 -3.76
N ARG A 314 1.20 -9.33 -3.46
CA ARG A 314 2.45 -9.24 -4.24
C ARG A 314 2.25 -9.57 -5.72
N ASP A 315 1.36 -10.52 -6.02
CA ASP A 315 0.90 -10.84 -7.36
C ASP A 315 0.44 -9.59 -8.13
N LEU A 316 -0.43 -8.81 -7.51
CA LEU A 316 -0.99 -7.61 -8.08
C LEU A 316 0.04 -6.47 -8.17
N GLN A 317 0.94 -6.38 -7.19
CA GLN A 317 2.05 -5.42 -7.22
C GLN A 317 2.95 -5.67 -8.43
N THR A 318 3.36 -6.92 -8.65
CA THR A 318 4.21 -7.31 -9.80
C THR A 318 3.51 -7.03 -11.13
N ARG A 319 2.20 -7.33 -11.23
CA ARG A 319 1.41 -7.02 -12.42
C ARG A 319 1.39 -5.53 -12.72
N LEU A 320 1.07 -4.68 -11.75
CA LEU A 320 0.97 -3.23 -11.95
C LEU A 320 2.30 -2.62 -12.44
N VAL A 321 3.42 -3.06 -11.87
CA VAL A 321 4.76 -2.62 -12.30
C VAL A 321 5.07 -3.10 -13.72
N ALA A 322 4.76 -4.38 -14.03
CA ALA A 322 4.97 -4.94 -15.36
C ALA A 322 4.11 -4.24 -16.42
N ASP A 323 2.90 -3.81 -16.06
CA ASP A 323 1.98 -3.05 -16.92
C ASP A 323 2.41 -1.57 -17.07
N GLY A 324 3.49 -1.13 -16.41
CA GLY A 324 4.06 0.22 -16.51
C GLY A 324 3.35 1.27 -15.65
N TYR A 325 2.56 0.87 -14.67
CA TYR A 325 1.99 1.79 -13.69
C TYR A 325 2.99 2.12 -12.59
N ARG A 326 2.93 3.33 -12.06
CA ARG A 326 3.65 3.69 -10.85
C ARG A 326 2.99 3.02 -9.64
N LEU A 327 3.79 2.31 -8.86
CA LEU A 327 3.37 1.67 -7.62
C LEU A 327 4.19 2.18 -6.45
N ARG A 328 3.51 2.61 -5.38
CA ARG A 328 4.14 2.94 -4.11
C ARG A 328 3.65 2.01 -3.02
N LEU A 329 4.55 1.47 -2.23
CA LEU A 329 4.19 0.69 -1.06
C LEU A 329 4.28 1.54 0.21
N TYR A 330 3.24 1.42 1.03
CA TYR A 330 3.23 1.89 2.41
C TYR A 330 3.98 0.88 3.26
N VAL A 331 5.14 1.27 3.76
CA VAL A 331 6.09 0.41 4.47
C VAL A 331 6.19 0.84 5.91
N PRO A 332 5.44 0.21 6.82
CA PRO A 332 5.54 0.49 8.25
C PRO A 332 6.77 -0.20 8.85
N PHE A 333 7.38 0.47 9.83
CA PHE A 333 8.46 -0.08 10.62
C PHE A 333 8.44 0.47 12.06
N GLY A 334 9.16 -0.15 12.97
CA GLY A 334 9.24 0.31 14.36
C GLY A 334 8.70 -0.70 15.36
N ARG A 335 8.98 -0.45 16.65
CA ARG A 335 8.64 -1.37 17.73
C ARG A 335 7.14 -1.43 18.06
N ALA A 336 6.39 -0.37 17.75
CA ALA A 336 4.95 -0.31 18.00
C ALA A 336 4.11 -1.02 16.92
N TRP A 337 4.57 -2.17 16.41
CA TRP A 337 3.96 -2.87 15.29
C TRP A 337 2.67 -3.63 15.63
N TYR A 338 2.45 -3.97 16.88
CA TYR A 338 1.34 -4.83 17.29
C TYR A 338 -0.06 -4.27 16.94
N PRO A 339 -0.40 -2.99 17.23
CA PRO A 339 -1.71 -2.45 16.85
C PRO A 339 -1.91 -2.43 15.33
N TYR A 340 -0.87 -2.09 14.57
CA TYR A 340 -0.89 -2.14 13.11
C TYR A 340 -1.16 -3.56 12.60
N TYR A 341 -0.44 -4.54 13.11
CA TYR A 341 -0.59 -5.95 12.74
C TYR A 341 -2.00 -6.47 13.02
N MET A 342 -2.57 -6.15 14.18
CA MET A 342 -3.93 -6.54 14.53
C MET A 342 -4.98 -5.92 13.62
N ARG A 343 -4.80 -4.68 13.18
CA ARG A 343 -5.67 -4.06 12.16
C ARG A 343 -5.61 -4.81 10.82
N ARG A 344 -4.41 -5.26 10.39
CA ARG A 344 -4.26 -6.08 9.17
C ARG A 344 -4.97 -7.42 9.27
N LEU A 345 -4.95 -8.06 10.44
CA LEU A 345 -5.71 -9.28 10.70
C LEU A 345 -7.23 -9.04 10.66
N ALA A 346 -7.67 -7.93 11.22
CA ALA A 346 -9.08 -7.53 11.24
C ALA A 346 -9.66 -7.29 9.82
N GLU A 347 -8.86 -6.81 8.88
CA GLU A 347 -9.29 -6.53 7.51
C GLU A 347 -9.45 -7.79 6.64
N ARG A 348 -8.73 -8.87 6.96
CA ARG A 348 -8.80 -10.14 6.22
C ARG A 348 -8.75 -11.33 7.16
N PRO A 349 -9.90 -11.82 7.62
CA PRO A 349 -9.98 -13.01 8.49
C PRO A 349 -9.35 -14.26 7.89
N ALA A 350 -9.30 -14.37 6.55
CA ALA A 350 -8.58 -15.45 5.87
C ALA A 350 -7.07 -15.48 6.20
N ASN A 351 -6.46 -14.32 6.47
CA ASN A 351 -5.06 -14.26 6.93
C ASN A 351 -4.89 -14.88 8.33
N VAL A 352 -5.91 -14.80 9.16
CA VAL A 352 -5.92 -15.41 10.52
C VAL A 352 -5.87 -16.92 10.43
N PHE A 353 -6.68 -17.50 9.57
CA PHE A 353 -6.70 -18.95 9.37
C PHE A 353 -5.37 -19.49 8.82
N PHE A 354 -4.75 -18.75 7.91
CA PHE A 354 -3.42 -19.07 7.39
C PHE A 354 -2.35 -19.01 8.50
N ILE A 355 -2.39 -18.01 9.36
CA ILE A 355 -1.48 -17.85 10.48
C ILE A 355 -1.67 -18.98 11.51
N LEU A 356 -2.91 -19.26 11.90
CA LEU A 356 -3.23 -20.34 12.83
C LEU A 356 -2.79 -21.70 12.26
N ARG A 357 -3.06 -21.99 11.00
CA ARG A 357 -2.63 -23.23 10.34
C ARG A 357 -1.10 -23.39 10.33
N ASN A 358 -0.35 -22.31 10.18
CA ASN A 358 1.11 -22.36 10.19
C ASN A 358 1.69 -22.42 11.62
N LEU A 359 0.97 -21.93 12.65
CA LEU A 359 1.34 -22.08 14.04
C LEU A 359 1.24 -23.52 14.56
N PHE A 360 0.31 -24.31 13.99
CA PHE A 360 0.09 -25.73 14.37
C PHE A 360 0.83 -26.72 13.46
N ARG A 361 1.66 -26.26 12.51
CA ARG A 361 2.46 -27.09 11.60
C ARG A 361 3.96 -27.04 11.84
N SER A 362 4.42 -26.41 12.91
CA SER A 362 5.83 -26.42 13.35
C SER A 362 6.05 -27.44 14.44
#